data_d9f301b21e1df4547a43b938f1ab90b0
#
_entry.id   d9f301b21e1df4547a43b938f1ab90b0
#
_cell.length_a   1.000
_cell.length_b   1.000
_cell.length_c   1.000
_cell.angle_alpha   90.00
_cell.angle_beta   90.00
_cell.angle_gamma   90.00
#
_symmetry.space_group_name_H-M   'P 1'
#
loop_
_entity.id
_entity.type
_entity.pdbx_description
1 polymer ?
#
loop_
_entity_poly.entity_id
_entity_poly.type
_entity_poly.pdbx_seq_one_letter_code
_entity_poly.pdbx_strand_id
1 'polypeptide(L)'
;MKPMFTGTPLDMVRMLVDWCGPQRTLVMPAFYFGAPGFKGAADTFQHNPRFDLRRTPSQMGLATELFRRMPGVVISRHPVYRMAALGPLAQALTAGHDHASTPAGLGTPFEFMARHNARIVGIGKPMQVMTQAHHIEGAMGDTFPVPSTLQEPLPMTLVDRDQEIPFLLPRRSYQGRFNMWRLRQIMDRQTLQEWNFHHVPMFAARAGEVTQRLMDAARQGVTLYEPL
;
A
#
# COMPACT_ATOMS: atom_id res chain seq x y z
N MET A 1 6.15 30.91 8.22
CA MET A 1 6.92 29.90 7.46
C MET A 1 6.57 30.08 5.99
N LYS A 2 7.52 30.35 5.09
CA LYS A 2 7.22 30.41 3.64
C LYS A 2 6.83 28.99 3.17
N PRO A 3 5.77 28.83 2.37
CA PRO A 3 5.42 27.53 1.83
C PRO A 3 6.58 27.00 0.96
N MET A 4 6.95 25.74 1.15
CA MET A 4 8.04 25.10 0.37
C MET A 4 7.65 24.83 -1.07
N PHE A 5 6.38 24.87 -1.36
CA PHE A 5 5.79 24.70 -2.68
C PHE A 5 4.77 25.81 -2.93
N THR A 6 4.93 26.55 -3.99
CA THR A 6 4.07 27.71 -4.33
C THR A 6 2.85 27.34 -5.17
N GLY A 7 2.76 26.08 -5.61
CA GLY A 7 1.65 25.56 -6.38
C GLY A 7 0.53 24.94 -5.51
N THR A 8 -0.50 24.50 -6.17
CA THR A 8 -1.60 23.73 -5.57
C THR A 8 -1.22 22.24 -5.38
N PRO A 9 -1.92 21.47 -4.53
CA PRO A 9 -1.74 20.03 -4.47
C PRO A 9 -1.90 19.33 -5.83
N LEU A 10 -2.75 19.85 -6.73
CA LEU A 10 -2.90 19.32 -8.08
C LEU A 10 -1.66 19.58 -8.94
N ASP A 11 -1.01 20.75 -8.80
CA ASP A 11 0.22 21.04 -9.51
C ASP A 11 1.36 20.12 -9.06
N MET A 12 1.42 19.79 -7.78
CA MET A 12 2.36 18.80 -7.27
C MET A 12 2.12 17.42 -7.90
N VAL A 13 0.87 16.99 -8.01
CA VAL A 13 0.54 15.71 -8.65
C VAL A 13 0.92 15.72 -10.13
N ARG A 14 0.60 16.79 -10.86
CA ARG A 14 1.00 16.96 -12.26
C ARG A 14 2.51 16.91 -12.43
N MET A 15 3.25 17.62 -11.60
CA MET A 15 4.72 17.59 -11.59
C MET A 15 5.26 16.16 -11.40
N LEU A 16 4.67 15.36 -10.52
CA LEU A 16 5.08 13.97 -10.33
C LEU A 16 4.77 13.10 -11.56
N VAL A 17 3.64 13.32 -12.21
CA VAL A 17 3.27 12.64 -13.47
C VAL A 17 4.25 13.01 -14.57
N ASP A 18 4.54 14.30 -14.75
CA ASP A 18 5.47 14.81 -15.77
C ASP A 18 6.90 14.30 -15.51
N TRP A 19 7.34 14.32 -14.25
CA TRP A 19 8.65 13.78 -13.86
C TRP A 19 8.75 12.26 -14.09
N CYS A 20 7.66 11.52 -13.86
CA CYS A 20 7.61 10.10 -14.17
C CYS A 20 7.76 9.84 -15.68
N GLY A 21 7.10 10.67 -16.48
CA GLY A 21 7.12 10.60 -17.95
C GLY A 21 6.33 9.41 -18.50
N PRO A 22 6.14 9.38 -19.84
CA PRO A 22 5.23 8.41 -20.48
C PRO A 22 5.75 6.97 -20.50
N GLN A 23 7.04 6.76 -20.31
CA GLN A 23 7.67 5.43 -20.34
C GLN A 23 7.69 4.72 -18.99
N ARG A 24 7.21 5.38 -17.93
CA ARG A 24 7.18 4.84 -16.57
C ARG A 24 5.76 4.82 -16.04
N THR A 25 5.56 4.04 -14.99
CA THR A 25 4.27 3.97 -14.30
C THR A 25 4.39 4.60 -12.92
N LEU A 26 3.61 5.65 -12.69
CA LEU A 26 3.44 6.24 -11.38
C LEU A 26 2.35 5.47 -10.63
N VAL A 27 2.66 5.09 -9.38
CA VAL A 27 1.74 4.38 -8.49
C VAL A 27 1.58 5.17 -7.21
N MET A 28 0.35 5.35 -6.76
CA MET A 28 0.05 5.94 -5.46
C MET A 28 -0.92 5.06 -4.67
N PRO A 29 -0.73 4.92 -3.34
CA PRO A 29 -1.69 4.20 -2.51
C PRO A 29 -3.01 4.98 -2.44
N ALA A 30 -4.13 4.27 -2.58
CA ALA A 30 -5.47 4.83 -2.44
C ALA A 30 -6.24 4.11 -1.32
N PHE A 31 -5.57 3.84 -0.19
CA PHE A 31 -6.05 3.01 0.90
C PHE A 31 -7.27 3.60 1.62
N TYR A 32 -8.01 2.68 2.24
CA TYR A 32 -9.13 2.99 3.09
C TYR A 32 -9.04 2.17 4.38
N PHE A 33 -9.02 2.83 5.51
CA PHE A 33 -8.82 2.22 6.83
C PHE A 33 -10.10 2.11 7.65
N GLY A 34 -11.23 2.57 7.13
CA GLY A 34 -12.53 2.53 7.78
C GLY A 34 -13.22 3.88 7.87
N ALA A 35 -14.51 3.86 8.15
CA ALA A 35 -15.31 5.06 8.36
C ALA A 35 -15.07 5.66 9.75
N PRO A 36 -15.28 6.97 9.93
CA PRO A 36 -15.25 7.60 11.25
C PRO A 36 -16.20 6.91 12.22
N GLY A 37 -15.75 6.69 13.45
CA GLY A 37 -16.52 6.02 14.49
C GLY A 37 -16.36 4.49 14.55
N PHE A 38 -15.68 3.88 13.59
CA PHE A 38 -15.38 2.45 13.57
C PHE A 38 -13.91 2.18 13.92
N LYS A 39 -13.62 0.98 14.43
CA LYS A 39 -12.26 0.54 14.83
C LYS A 39 -11.34 0.25 13.63
N GLY A 40 -11.85 0.31 12.41
CA GLY A 40 -11.09 0.06 11.19
C GLY A 40 -11.97 -0.40 10.03
N ALA A 41 -11.33 -0.79 8.93
CA ALA A 41 -12.04 -1.19 7.72
C ALA A 41 -12.93 -2.43 7.94
N ALA A 42 -12.43 -3.46 8.63
CA ALA A 42 -13.21 -4.66 8.89
C ALA A 42 -14.47 -4.37 9.72
N ASP A 43 -14.34 -3.56 10.77
CA ASP A 43 -15.49 -3.13 11.59
C ASP A 43 -16.48 -2.30 10.78
N THR A 44 -16.00 -1.40 9.93
CA THR A 44 -16.85 -0.66 8.98
C THR A 44 -17.64 -1.59 8.08
N PHE A 45 -16.99 -2.60 7.50
CA PHE A 45 -17.62 -3.50 6.53
C PHE A 45 -18.54 -4.54 7.18
N GLN A 46 -18.36 -4.85 8.45
CA GLN A 46 -19.35 -5.64 9.22
C GLN A 46 -20.69 -4.91 9.32
N HIS A 47 -20.68 -3.59 9.42
CA HIS A 47 -21.90 -2.77 9.53
C HIS A 47 -22.41 -2.29 8.16
N ASN A 48 -21.53 -2.08 7.21
CA ASN A 48 -21.87 -1.69 5.84
C ASN A 48 -21.02 -2.48 4.84
N PRO A 49 -21.46 -3.66 4.40
CA PRO A 49 -20.70 -4.56 3.55
C PRO A 49 -20.69 -4.13 2.07
N ARG A 50 -20.65 -2.82 1.81
CA ARG A 50 -20.63 -2.25 0.45
C ARG A 50 -19.53 -1.21 0.33
N PHE A 51 -18.73 -1.32 -0.73
CA PHE A 51 -17.62 -0.41 -0.98
C PHE A 51 -17.56 0.02 -2.43
N ASP A 52 -17.72 1.33 -2.69
CA ASP A 52 -17.58 1.91 -4.01
C ASP A 52 -16.10 2.25 -4.28
N LEU A 53 -15.51 1.53 -5.22
CA LEU A 53 -14.09 1.67 -5.57
C LEU A 53 -13.74 3.08 -6.09
N ARG A 54 -14.69 3.77 -6.69
CA ARG A 54 -14.47 5.07 -7.33
C ARG A 54 -14.93 6.23 -6.46
N ARG A 55 -16.05 6.10 -5.77
CA ARG A 55 -16.64 7.17 -4.97
C ARG A 55 -16.05 7.24 -3.57
N THR A 56 -15.73 6.11 -2.96
CA THR A 56 -15.11 6.12 -1.62
C THR A 56 -13.76 6.82 -1.65
N PRO A 57 -13.56 7.90 -0.86
CA PRO A 57 -12.30 8.65 -0.86
C PRO A 57 -11.11 7.80 -0.40
N SER A 58 -9.92 8.17 -0.85
CA SER A 58 -8.67 7.69 -0.27
C SER A 58 -8.40 8.40 1.07
N GLN A 59 -7.89 7.66 2.05
CA GLN A 59 -7.43 8.21 3.33
C GLN A 59 -5.92 8.47 3.37
N MET A 60 -5.27 8.43 2.21
CA MET A 60 -3.82 8.66 2.07
C MET A 60 -3.43 10.13 1.87
N GLY A 61 -4.41 11.04 1.92
CA GLY A 61 -4.20 12.47 1.76
C GLY A 61 -4.63 13.02 0.41
N LEU A 62 -4.62 14.36 0.30
CA LEU A 62 -5.20 15.06 -0.84
C LEU A 62 -4.48 14.76 -2.17
N ALA A 63 -3.16 14.64 -2.17
CA ALA A 63 -2.41 14.37 -3.39
C ALA A 63 -2.80 13.03 -4.02
N THR A 64 -2.91 11.96 -3.21
CA THR A 64 -3.32 10.65 -3.70
C THR A 64 -4.79 10.62 -4.11
N GLU A 65 -5.64 11.38 -3.43
CA GLU A 65 -7.05 11.53 -3.81
C GLU A 65 -7.22 12.25 -5.16
N LEU A 66 -6.43 13.29 -5.41
CA LEU A 66 -6.41 13.99 -6.69
C LEU A 66 -5.87 13.09 -7.80
N PHE A 67 -4.75 12.40 -7.55
CA PHE A 67 -4.15 11.48 -8.51
C PHE A 67 -5.12 10.40 -8.97
N ARG A 68 -5.78 9.70 -8.03
CA ARG A 68 -6.70 8.61 -8.38
C ARG A 68 -7.91 9.05 -9.20
N ARG A 69 -8.20 10.36 -9.25
CA ARG A 69 -9.29 10.95 -10.05
C ARG A 69 -8.83 11.49 -11.40
N MET A 70 -7.54 11.46 -11.69
CA MET A 70 -7.03 11.94 -12.98
C MET A 70 -7.47 11.02 -14.12
N PRO A 71 -7.67 11.57 -15.33
CA PRO A 71 -7.93 10.78 -16.53
C PRO A 71 -6.81 9.74 -16.77
N GLY A 72 -7.20 8.54 -17.17
CA GLY A 72 -6.26 7.46 -17.47
C GLY A 72 -5.74 6.69 -16.26
N VAL A 73 -6.01 7.13 -15.04
CA VAL A 73 -5.63 6.39 -13.84
C VAL A 73 -6.48 5.13 -13.69
N VAL A 74 -5.81 4.01 -13.48
CA VAL A 74 -6.40 2.71 -13.19
C VAL A 74 -6.32 2.44 -11.69
N ILE A 75 -7.36 1.84 -11.11
CA ILE A 75 -7.44 1.56 -9.67
C ILE A 75 -7.59 0.05 -9.48
N SER A 76 -6.77 -0.55 -8.62
CA SER A 76 -6.90 -1.97 -8.28
C SER A 76 -8.16 -2.23 -7.45
N ARG A 77 -8.80 -3.38 -7.65
CA ARG A 77 -10.05 -3.76 -7.01
C ARG A 77 -9.79 -4.39 -5.64
N HIS A 78 -9.56 -3.55 -4.63
CA HIS A 78 -9.45 -4.00 -3.25
C HIS A 78 -10.02 -2.92 -2.30
N PRO A 79 -10.85 -3.27 -1.29
CA PRO A 79 -11.52 -2.26 -0.48
C PRO A 79 -10.58 -1.53 0.48
N VAL A 80 -9.51 -2.19 0.95
CA VAL A 80 -8.56 -1.62 1.93
C VAL A 80 -7.30 -1.10 1.24
N TYR A 81 -6.57 -1.95 0.52
CA TYR A 81 -5.23 -1.65 -0.01
C TYR A 81 -5.21 -1.38 -1.53
N ARG A 82 -6.26 -0.74 -2.05
CA ARG A 82 -6.28 -0.38 -3.48
C ARG A 82 -5.12 0.54 -3.85
N MET A 83 -4.54 0.30 -5.03
CA MET A 83 -3.51 1.13 -5.64
C MET A 83 -4.10 1.86 -6.83
N ALA A 84 -3.69 3.12 -7.02
CA ALA A 84 -3.96 3.90 -8.21
C ALA A 84 -2.68 3.98 -9.04
N ALA A 85 -2.77 3.73 -10.35
CA ALA A 85 -1.61 3.69 -11.23
C ALA A 85 -1.89 4.40 -12.56
N LEU A 86 -0.86 5.09 -13.09
CA LEU A 86 -0.88 5.76 -14.39
C LEU A 86 0.41 5.45 -15.15
N GLY A 87 0.30 4.98 -16.37
CA GLY A 87 1.44 4.66 -17.23
C GLY A 87 1.33 3.26 -17.84
N PRO A 88 2.36 2.82 -18.60
CA PRO A 88 2.28 1.63 -19.45
C PRO A 88 2.02 0.33 -18.68
N LEU A 89 2.44 0.22 -17.41
CA LEU A 89 2.22 -0.98 -16.59
C LEU A 89 1.00 -0.89 -15.66
N ALA A 90 0.21 0.19 -15.74
CA ALA A 90 -0.89 0.45 -14.80
C ALA A 90 -1.93 -0.68 -14.78
N GLN A 91 -2.34 -1.18 -15.95
CA GLN A 91 -3.30 -2.28 -16.07
C GLN A 91 -2.76 -3.58 -15.47
N ALA A 92 -1.53 -3.96 -15.84
CA ALA A 92 -0.90 -5.18 -15.33
C ALA A 92 -0.68 -5.13 -13.82
N LEU A 93 -0.26 -3.97 -13.28
CA LEU A 93 -0.05 -3.77 -11.86
C LEU A 93 -1.34 -3.89 -11.05
N THR A 94 -2.45 -3.40 -11.56
CA THR A 94 -3.71 -3.34 -10.82
C THR A 94 -4.62 -4.56 -11.00
N ALA A 95 -4.29 -5.42 -11.97
CA ALA A 95 -5.09 -6.60 -12.29
C ALA A 95 -5.06 -7.64 -11.15
N GLY A 96 -6.18 -8.35 -10.96
CA GLY A 96 -6.27 -9.52 -10.09
C GLY A 96 -6.22 -9.25 -8.59
N HIS A 97 -6.15 -8.00 -8.14
CA HIS A 97 -6.06 -7.68 -6.71
C HIS A 97 -7.31 -8.15 -5.92
N ASP A 98 -8.44 -8.26 -6.57
CA ASP A 98 -9.70 -8.79 -6.04
C ASP A 98 -9.71 -10.32 -5.87
N HIS A 99 -8.76 -11.02 -6.46
CA HIS A 99 -8.62 -12.49 -6.36
C HIS A 99 -7.48 -12.91 -5.43
N ALA A 100 -6.72 -11.96 -4.89
CA ALA A 100 -5.59 -12.25 -4.01
C ALA A 100 -6.06 -12.78 -2.65
N SER A 101 -5.39 -13.80 -2.14
CA SER A 101 -5.69 -14.42 -0.83
C SER A 101 -5.34 -13.54 0.36
N THR A 102 -4.52 -12.53 0.16
CA THR A 102 -4.13 -11.54 1.18
C THR A 102 -4.04 -10.14 0.56
N PRO A 103 -4.27 -9.07 1.34
CA PRO A 103 -4.32 -7.71 0.81
C PRO A 103 -3.02 -7.18 0.19
N ALA A 104 -1.87 -7.75 0.56
CA ALA A 104 -0.55 -7.29 0.12
C ALA A 104 0.39 -8.42 -0.31
N GLY A 105 -0.08 -9.68 -0.37
CA GLY A 105 0.72 -10.85 -0.70
C GLY A 105 0.88 -11.12 -2.20
N LEU A 106 0.84 -12.39 -2.57
CA LEU A 106 0.94 -12.83 -3.96
C LEU A 106 -0.30 -12.43 -4.75
N GLY A 107 -0.14 -12.15 -6.04
CA GLY A 107 -1.20 -11.68 -6.93
C GLY A 107 -1.62 -10.23 -6.71
N THR A 108 -0.89 -9.45 -5.92
CA THR A 108 -1.23 -8.06 -5.58
C THR A 108 -0.30 -7.06 -6.27
N PRO A 109 -0.67 -5.77 -6.30
CA PRO A 109 0.24 -4.70 -6.72
C PRO A 109 1.56 -4.67 -5.96
N PHE A 110 1.61 -5.16 -4.72
CA PHE A 110 2.83 -5.20 -3.91
C PHE A 110 3.82 -6.24 -4.45
N GLU A 111 3.34 -7.44 -4.83
CA GLU A 111 4.18 -8.42 -5.54
C GLU A 111 4.67 -7.85 -6.86
N PHE A 112 3.79 -7.24 -7.65
CA PHE A 112 4.16 -6.64 -8.92
C PHE A 112 5.27 -5.60 -8.75
N MET A 113 5.15 -4.71 -7.77
CA MET A 113 6.19 -3.72 -7.44
C MET A 113 7.50 -4.38 -6.99
N ALA A 114 7.44 -5.44 -6.18
CA ALA A 114 8.62 -6.18 -5.75
C ALA A 114 9.35 -6.83 -6.94
N ARG A 115 8.63 -7.54 -7.80
CA ARG A 115 9.19 -8.21 -9.00
C ARG A 115 9.81 -7.23 -10.01
N HIS A 116 9.27 -6.04 -10.14
CA HIS A 116 9.81 -4.98 -11.01
C HIS A 116 10.81 -4.07 -10.29
N ASN A 117 11.16 -4.38 -9.06
CA ASN A 117 12.04 -3.59 -8.21
C ASN A 117 11.69 -2.10 -8.22
N ALA A 118 10.39 -1.79 -8.11
CA ALA A 118 9.86 -0.44 -8.19
C ALA A 118 10.50 0.48 -7.14
N ARG A 119 10.78 1.72 -7.52
CA ARG A 119 11.26 2.73 -6.57
C ARG A 119 10.09 3.22 -5.71
N ILE A 120 10.25 3.11 -4.40
CA ILE A 120 9.33 3.67 -3.41
C ILE A 120 9.91 5.00 -2.94
N VAL A 121 9.09 6.05 -2.91
CA VAL A 121 9.49 7.37 -2.42
C VAL A 121 8.43 7.89 -1.45
N GLY A 122 8.84 8.18 -0.24
CA GLY A 122 8.03 8.88 0.75
C GLY A 122 8.32 10.39 0.71
N ILE A 123 7.27 11.19 0.52
CA ILE A 123 7.34 12.65 0.49
C ILE A 123 6.50 13.19 1.63
N GLY A 124 7.13 13.86 2.58
CA GLY A 124 6.45 14.41 3.76
C GLY A 124 5.99 13.35 4.76
N LYS A 125 6.54 12.15 4.67
CA LYS A 125 6.22 11.03 5.54
C LYS A 125 7.50 10.26 5.89
N PRO A 126 7.63 9.78 7.12
CA PRO A 126 8.72 8.90 7.51
C PRO A 126 8.51 7.48 6.96
N MET A 127 9.54 6.65 6.99
CA MET A 127 9.54 5.30 6.41
C MET A 127 8.50 4.35 7.03
N GLN A 128 7.99 4.65 8.22
CA GLN A 128 6.97 3.84 8.91
C GLN A 128 5.65 3.68 8.13
N VAL A 129 5.42 4.51 7.11
CA VAL A 129 4.24 4.39 6.24
C VAL A 129 4.48 3.50 5.02
N MET A 130 5.64 2.85 4.91
CA MET A 130 5.98 2.01 3.75
C MET A 130 5.24 0.67 3.79
N THR A 131 4.02 0.64 3.30
CA THR A 131 3.14 -0.54 3.31
C THR A 131 3.72 -1.74 2.53
N GLN A 132 4.71 -1.54 1.65
CA GLN A 132 5.42 -2.63 0.98
C GLN A 132 5.98 -3.67 1.97
N ALA A 133 6.28 -3.26 3.20
CA ALA A 133 6.77 -4.15 4.24
C ALA A 133 5.79 -5.28 4.60
N HIS A 134 4.50 -5.06 4.43
CA HIS A 134 3.46 -6.08 4.67
C HIS A 134 3.39 -7.15 3.55
N HIS A 135 4.10 -6.94 2.44
CA HIS A 135 4.08 -7.91 1.35
C HIS A 135 4.58 -9.29 1.78
N ILE A 136 5.63 -9.33 2.61
CA ILE A 136 6.25 -10.60 3.02
C ILE A 136 5.32 -11.53 3.81
N GLU A 137 4.39 -10.97 4.57
CA GLU A 137 3.44 -11.74 5.39
C GLU A 137 2.59 -12.67 4.50
N GLY A 138 2.05 -12.11 3.41
CA GLY A 138 1.29 -12.88 2.45
C GLY A 138 2.15 -13.66 1.44
N ALA A 139 3.35 -13.18 1.11
CA ALA A 139 4.25 -13.84 0.18
C ALA A 139 4.91 -15.08 0.78
N MET A 140 5.22 -15.08 2.07
CA MET A 140 5.75 -16.22 2.80
C MET A 140 4.64 -17.17 3.29
N GLY A 141 3.40 -16.68 3.41
CA GLY A 141 2.26 -17.48 3.84
C GLY A 141 2.51 -18.19 5.18
N ASP A 142 2.33 -19.51 5.21
CA ASP A 142 2.49 -20.30 6.43
C ASP A 142 3.94 -20.50 6.86
N THR A 143 4.92 -20.12 6.02
CA THR A 143 6.35 -20.10 6.40
C THR A 143 6.78 -18.79 7.08
N PHE A 144 5.90 -17.81 7.17
CA PHE A 144 6.17 -16.58 7.91
C PHE A 144 6.26 -16.89 9.42
N PRO A 145 7.36 -16.51 10.11
CA PRO A 145 7.66 -17.03 11.45
C PRO A 145 6.77 -16.45 12.56
N VAL A 146 5.93 -15.46 12.27
CA VAL A 146 5.00 -14.89 13.24
C VAL A 146 3.69 -15.71 13.24
N PRO A 147 3.31 -16.32 14.38
CA PRO A 147 2.05 -17.04 14.46
C PRO A 147 0.87 -16.15 14.08
N SER A 148 -0.05 -16.71 13.32
CA SER A 148 -1.24 -15.97 12.88
C SER A 148 -2.49 -16.84 12.92
N THR A 149 -3.64 -16.20 13.05
CA THR A 149 -4.95 -16.83 13.01
C THR A 149 -5.72 -16.34 11.80
N LEU A 150 -6.12 -17.27 10.93
CA LEU A 150 -7.09 -16.98 9.89
C LEU A 150 -8.44 -16.76 10.53
N GLN A 151 -9.10 -15.68 10.17
CA GLN A 151 -10.46 -15.38 10.57
C GLN A 151 -11.39 -15.67 9.39
N GLU A 152 -12.66 -15.88 9.67
CA GLU A 152 -13.66 -16.03 8.62
C GLU A 152 -13.63 -14.80 7.69
N PRO A 153 -13.52 -14.99 6.35
CA PRO A 153 -13.55 -13.89 5.41
C PRO A 153 -14.86 -13.12 5.51
N LEU A 154 -14.80 -11.82 5.39
CA LEU A 154 -15.97 -10.95 5.49
C LEU A 154 -16.63 -10.80 4.11
N PRO A 155 -17.87 -11.29 3.92
CA PRO A 155 -18.58 -11.10 2.67
C PRO A 155 -18.99 -9.64 2.50
N MET A 156 -18.75 -9.10 1.30
CA MET A 156 -19.09 -7.73 0.96
C MET A 156 -19.30 -7.58 -0.56
N THR A 157 -19.76 -6.43 -0.98
CA THR A 157 -19.95 -6.06 -2.38
C THR A 157 -19.01 -4.91 -2.73
N LEU A 158 -18.16 -5.12 -3.74
CA LEU A 158 -17.45 -4.02 -4.40
C LEU A 158 -18.33 -3.44 -5.49
N VAL A 159 -18.35 -2.12 -5.58
CA VAL A 159 -19.05 -1.39 -6.66
C VAL A 159 -18.00 -0.73 -7.53
N ASP A 160 -17.97 -1.09 -8.82
CA ASP A 160 -17.16 -0.44 -9.84
C ASP A 160 -18.04 0.05 -10.97
N ARG A 161 -18.34 1.35 -10.98
CA ARG A 161 -19.36 1.97 -11.84
C ARG A 161 -20.74 1.35 -11.59
N ASP A 162 -21.32 0.68 -12.58
CA ASP A 162 -22.64 0.04 -12.51
C ASP A 162 -22.55 -1.47 -12.21
N GLN A 163 -21.34 -1.97 -11.93
CA GLN A 163 -21.12 -3.38 -11.61
C GLN A 163 -21.03 -3.59 -10.10
N GLU A 164 -21.78 -4.57 -9.63
CA GLU A 164 -21.68 -5.11 -8.27
C GLU A 164 -20.90 -6.42 -8.32
N ILE A 165 -19.81 -6.48 -7.59
CA ILE A 165 -18.88 -7.60 -7.59
C ILE A 165 -18.87 -8.20 -6.19
N PRO A 166 -19.33 -9.46 -6.02
CA PRO A 166 -19.17 -10.17 -4.76
C PRO A 166 -17.70 -10.28 -4.38
N PHE A 167 -17.36 -9.99 -3.14
CA PHE A 167 -16.00 -10.02 -2.64
C PHE A 167 -15.96 -10.62 -1.24
N LEU A 168 -14.96 -11.44 -0.98
CA LEU A 168 -14.65 -11.97 0.34
C LEU A 168 -13.39 -11.29 0.84
N LEU A 169 -13.51 -10.37 1.80
CA LEU A 169 -12.35 -9.69 2.39
C LEU A 169 -11.58 -10.69 3.27
N PRO A 170 -10.36 -11.09 2.86
CA PRO A 170 -9.55 -12.00 3.66
C PRO A 170 -9.11 -11.31 4.95
N ARG A 171 -9.12 -12.06 6.05
CA ARG A 171 -8.77 -11.57 7.37
C ARG A 171 -7.78 -12.51 8.03
N ARG A 172 -6.62 -11.95 8.42
CA ARG A 172 -5.60 -12.68 9.19
C ARG A 172 -5.10 -11.77 10.32
N SER A 173 -4.98 -12.30 11.49
CA SER A 173 -4.43 -11.61 12.66
C SER A 173 -3.10 -12.23 13.02
N TYR A 174 -2.05 -11.43 13.11
CA TYR A 174 -0.72 -11.85 13.53
C TYR A 174 -0.53 -11.58 15.03
N GLN A 175 0.19 -12.48 15.70
CA GLN A 175 0.55 -12.29 17.10
C GLN A 175 1.68 -11.28 17.25
N GLY A 176 1.72 -10.61 18.41
CA GLY A 176 2.74 -9.60 18.68
C GLY A 176 2.34 -8.19 18.29
N ARG A 177 3.21 -7.25 18.61
CA ARG A 177 3.04 -5.84 18.31
C ARG A 177 3.82 -5.48 17.04
N PHE A 178 3.12 -5.06 15.97
CA PHE A 178 3.76 -4.59 14.76
C PHE A 178 4.52 -3.28 15.00
N ASN A 179 5.81 -3.25 14.63
CA ASN A 179 6.69 -2.12 14.84
C ASN A 179 7.54 -1.82 13.59
N MET A 180 7.12 -0.83 12.82
CA MET A 180 7.82 -0.42 11.59
C MET A 180 9.22 0.18 11.85
N TRP A 181 9.53 0.66 13.06
CA TRP A 181 10.86 1.18 13.38
C TRP A 181 11.94 0.11 13.27
N ARG A 182 11.58 -1.17 13.40
CA ARG A 182 12.50 -2.29 13.19
C ARG A 182 13.05 -2.40 11.77
N LEU A 183 12.43 -1.74 10.79
CA LEU A 183 13.01 -1.63 9.45
C LEU A 183 14.45 -1.10 9.47
N ARG A 184 14.76 -0.14 10.34
CA ARG A 184 16.12 0.42 10.47
C ARG A 184 17.15 -0.57 11.00
N GLN A 185 16.72 -1.66 11.63
CA GLN A 185 17.59 -2.74 12.12
C GLN A 185 17.84 -3.78 11.02
N ILE A 186 16.87 -3.95 10.11
CA ILE A 186 16.90 -4.95 9.04
C ILE A 186 17.53 -4.37 7.77
N MET A 187 17.25 -3.11 7.47
CA MET A 187 17.70 -2.42 6.27
C MET A 187 19.01 -1.69 6.51
N ASP A 188 19.95 -1.83 5.59
CA ASP A 188 21.12 -0.94 5.53
C ASP A 188 20.74 0.41 4.85
N ARG A 189 21.65 1.38 4.93
CA ARG A 189 21.45 2.72 4.35
C ARG A 189 21.40 2.75 2.82
N GLN A 190 21.83 1.69 2.15
CA GLN A 190 21.73 1.58 0.70
C GLN A 190 20.33 1.13 0.31
N THR A 191 19.75 0.20 1.04
CA THR A 191 18.39 -0.32 0.81
C THR A 191 17.31 0.67 1.25
N LEU A 192 17.49 1.34 2.39
CA LEU A 192 16.55 2.34 2.91
C LEU A 192 17.28 3.67 3.15
N GLN A 193 17.05 4.62 2.27
CA GLN A 193 17.57 5.97 2.39
C GLN A 193 16.54 6.86 3.08
N GLU A 194 16.96 7.58 4.13
CA GLU A 194 16.13 8.56 4.84
C GLU A 194 16.86 9.89 4.90
N TRP A 195 16.15 10.98 4.63
CA TRP A 195 16.69 12.33 4.73
C TRP A 195 15.58 13.35 5.02
N ASN A 196 15.98 14.58 5.34
CA ASN A 196 15.06 15.70 5.42
C ASN A 196 15.35 16.70 4.29
N PHE A 197 14.31 17.12 3.61
CA PHE A 197 14.36 18.24 2.68
C PHE A 197 13.61 19.42 3.32
N HIS A 198 14.35 20.46 3.74
CA HIS A 198 13.77 21.60 4.48
C HIS A 198 12.80 21.21 5.61
N HIS A 199 13.18 20.29 6.47
CA HIS A 199 12.38 19.73 7.57
C HIS A 199 11.24 18.77 7.14
N VAL A 200 11.08 18.51 5.85
CA VAL A 200 10.14 17.50 5.35
C VAL A 200 10.81 16.14 5.35
N PRO A 201 10.31 15.17 6.10
CA PRO A 201 10.88 13.84 6.08
C PRO A 201 10.66 13.18 4.72
N MET A 202 11.72 12.58 4.22
CA MET A 202 11.76 11.87 2.95
C MET A 202 12.36 10.50 3.16
N PHE A 203 11.93 9.54 2.38
CA PHE A 203 12.65 8.26 2.27
C PHE A 203 12.59 7.73 0.84
N ALA A 204 13.55 6.88 0.51
CA ALA A 204 13.54 6.10 -0.72
C ALA A 204 14.00 4.68 -0.46
N ALA A 205 13.39 3.74 -1.18
CA ALA A 205 13.75 2.33 -1.16
C ALA A 205 13.39 1.69 -2.51
N ARG A 206 13.81 0.45 -2.71
CA ARG A 206 13.37 -0.38 -3.84
C ARG A 206 12.54 -1.55 -3.34
N ALA A 207 11.37 -1.74 -3.92
CA ALA A 207 10.39 -2.72 -3.45
C ALA A 207 10.95 -4.16 -3.42
N GLY A 208 11.70 -4.56 -4.45
CA GLY A 208 12.33 -5.88 -4.51
C GLY A 208 13.39 -6.08 -3.44
N GLU A 209 14.27 -5.09 -3.25
CA GLU A 209 15.33 -5.12 -2.23
C GLU A 209 14.74 -5.17 -0.82
N VAL A 210 13.75 -4.32 -0.53
CA VAL A 210 13.03 -4.33 0.76
C VAL A 210 12.40 -5.69 1.02
N THR A 211 11.68 -6.23 0.02
CA THR A 211 11.04 -7.55 0.14
C THR A 211 12.06 -8.64 0.42
N GLN A 212 13.16 -8.68 -0.34
CA GLN A 212 14.20 -9.69 -0.17
C GLN A 212 14.84 -9.61 1.23
N ARG A 213 15.25 -8.43 1.67
CA ARG A 213 15.86 -8.23 3.00
C ARG A 213 14.92 -8.65 4.14
N LEU A 214 13.64 -8.29 4.03
CA LEU A 214 12.65 -8.69 5.04
C LEU A 214 12.39 -10.20 5.04
N MET A 215 12.35 -10.87 3.88
CA MET A 215 12.21 -12.32 3.81
C MET A 215 13.44 -13.03 4.39
N ASP A 216 14.65 -12.55 4.11
CA ASP A 216 15.89 -13.13 4.64
C ASP A 216 15.97 -12.96 6.17
N ALA A 217 15.59 -11.80 6.69
CA ALA A 217 15.49 -11.57 8.13
C ALA A 217 14.42 -12.48 8.77
N ALA A 218 13.26 -12.62 8.14
CA ALA A 218 12.16 -13.46 8.64
C ALA A 218 12.57 -14.95 8.70
N ARG A 219 13.32 -15.46 7.72
CA ARG A 219 13.89 -16.83 7.75
C ARG A 219 14.83 -17.05 8.94
N GLN A 220 15.43 -15.99 9.48
CA GLN A 220 16.26 -15.98 10.67
C GLN A 220 15.48 -15.67 11.95
N GLY A 221 14.15 -15.60 11.88
CA GLY A 221 13.28 -15.26 13.01
C GLY A 221 13.21 -13.76 13.35
N VAL A 222 13.81 -12.89 12.52
CA VAL A 222 13.79 -11.44 12.72
C VAL A 222 12.66 -10.84 11.87
N THR A 223 11.67 -10.25 12.52
CA THR A 223 10.49 -9.67 11.85
C THR A 223 10.19 -8.26 12.35
N LEU A 224 9.19 -7.63 11.75
CA LEU A 224 8.64 -6.35 12.21
C LEU A 224 7.65 -6.52 13.40
N TYR A 225 7.43 -7.75 13.85
CA TYR A 225 6.61 -8.05 15.02
C TYR A 225 7.49 -8.25 16.26
N GLU A 226 7.10 -7.65 17.36
CA GLU A 226 7.68 -7.85 18.69
C GLU A 226 6.78 -8.80 19.48
N PRO A 227 7.34 -9.72 20.28
CA PRO A 227 6.53 -10.50 21.20
C PRO A 227 5.69 -9.60 22.11
N LEU A 228 4.52 -10.09 22.53
CA LEU A 228 3.70 -9.42 23.53
C LEU A 228 4.32 -9.56 24.91
#